data_558edcc32ebee3668382ca09867f1c46
#
_entry.id   558edcc32ebee3668382ca09867f1c46
#
_cell.length_a   1.000
_cell.length_b   1.000
_cell.length_c   1.000
_cell.angle_alpha   90.00
_cell.angle_beta   90.00
_cell.angle_gamma   90.00
#
_symmetry.space_group_name_H-M   'P 1'
#
loop_
_entity.id
_entity.type
_entity.pdbx_description
1 polymer ?
#
loop_
_entity_poly.entity_id
_entity_poly.type
_entity_poly.pdbx_seq_one_letter_code
_entity_poly.pdbx_strand_id
1 'polypeptide(L)' 'MDNGIKTSLTDELLSKGSVTLTAKSREEIYSQCQTLVDSLPEGTKWTRTICQYHPDTFSFEQTVTITKK' A
#
# COMPACT_ATOMS: atom_id res chain seq x y z
N MET A 1 -9.72 4.11 19.54
CA MET A 1 -9.96 4.16 18.76
C MET A 1 -9.33 4.37 17.56
N ASP A 2 -8.58 4.93 17.38
CA ASP A 2 -7.96 5.15 16.29
C ASP A 2 -7.13 4.10 15.86
N ASN A 3 -7.04 3.08 16.52
CA ASN A 3 -6.26 2.03 16.09
C ASN A 3 -6.72 1.49 14.81
N GLY A 4 -7.94 1.57 14.52
CA GLY A 4 -8.46 1.04 13.29
C GLY A 4 -7.87 1.67 12.07
N ILE A 5 -7.34 2.86 12.19
CA ILE A 5 -6.80 3.52 11.06
C ILE A 5 -5.55 2.87 10.57
N LYS A 6 -4.71 2.42 11.48
CA LYS A 6 -3.53 1.80 11.05
C LYS A 6 -3.74 0.47 10.43
N THR A 7 -4.62 -0.30 10.92
CA THR A 7 -4.82 -1.64 10.39
C THR A 7 -5.62 -1.60 9.14
N SER A 8 -6.26 -0.50 8.82
CA SER A 8 -7.20 -0.51 7.72
C SER A 8 -6.54 -0.73 6.36
N LEU A 9 -5.30 -0.33 6.17
CA LEU A 9 -4.65 -0.57 4.88
C LEU A 9 -4.42 -2.05 4.64
N THR A 10 -3.94 -2.75 5.64
CA THR A 10 -3.72 -4.19 5.49
C THR A 10 -5.04 -4.91 5.33
N ASP A 11 -6.04 -4.54 6.12
CA ASP A 11 -7.34 -5.18 6.02
C ASP A 11 -7.96 -4.90 4.66
N GLU A 12 -7.81 -3.70 4.17
CA GLU A 12 -8.35 -3.35 2.88
C GLU A 12 -7.66 -4.15 1.78
N LEU A 13 -6.35 -4.30 1.87
CA LEU A 13 -5.61 -5.05 0.89
C LEU A 13 -6.06 -6.51 0.89
N LEU A 14 -6.19 -7.11 2.07
CA LEU A 14 -6.58 -8.49 2.16
C LEU A 14 -8.03 -8.70 1.73
N SER A 15 -8.86 -7.73 1.98
CA SER A 15 -10.28 -7.84 1.67
C SER A 15 -10.56 -7.55 0.21
N LYS A 16 -9.99 -6.50 -0.33
CA LYS A 16 -10.27 -6.09 -1.69
C LYS A 16 -9.27 -6.58 -2.69
N GLY A 17 -8.10 -6.96 -2.25
CA GLY A 17 -7.08 -7.45 -3.16
C GLY A 17 -6.10 -6.39 -3.62
N SER A 18 -6.38 -5.13 -3.37
CA SER A 18 -5.47 -4.07 -3.77
C SER A 18 -5.71 -2.82 -2.94
N VAL A 19 -4.71 -1.99 -2.84
CA VAL A 19 -4.82 -0.74 -2.13
C VAL A 19 -3.86 0.25 -2.78
N THR A 20 -4.22 1.52 -2.78
CA THR A 20 -3.40 2.57 -3.37
C THR A 20 -2.76 3.38 -2.25
N LEU A 21 -1.45 3.55 -2.35
CA LEU A 21 -0.69 4.33 -1.39
C LEU A 21 -0.36 5.68 -1.99
N THR A 22 -0.45 6.72 -1.18
CA THR A 22 -0.06 8.05 -1.63
C THR A 22 0.81 8.70 -0.57
N ALA A 23 1.74 9.50 -1.01
CA ALA A 23 2.63 10.21 -0.11
C ALA A 23 3.28 11.35 -0.85
N LYS A 24 3.96 12.21 -0.13
CA LYS A 24 4.60 13.37 -0.73
C LYS A 24 5.98 13.08 -1.25
N SER A 25 6.54 11.93 -0.95
CA SER A 25 7.85 11.56 -1.45
C SER A 25 7.89 10.09 -1.75
N ARG A 26 8.82 9.71 -2.61
CA ARG A 26 8.99 8.32 -2.97
C ARG A 26 9.42 7.50 -1.77
N GLU A 27 10.23 8.09 -0.92
CA GLU A 27 10.69 7.37 0.25
C GLU A 27 9.54 7.02 1.18
N GLU A 28 8.58 7.92 1.29
CA GLU A 28 7.42 7.62 2.10
C GLU A 28 6.59 6.51 1.50
N ILE A 29 6.48 6.49 0.18
CA ILE A 29 5.76 5.42 -0.49
C ILE A 29 6.44 4.08 -0.21
N TYR A 30 7.76 4.04 -0.31
CA TYR A 30 8.48 2.80 -0.05
C TYR A 30 8.30 2.36 1.40
N SER A 31 8.33 3.30 2.32
CA SER A 31 8.15 3.01 3.72
C SER A 31 6.78 2.44 4.00
N GLN A 32 5.75 3.06 3.42
CA GLN A 32 4.39 2.57 3.60
C GLN A 32 4.22 1.20 2.99
N CYS A 33 4.79 0.99 1.81
CA CYS A 33 4.70 -0.30 1.14
C CYS A 33 5.37 -1.38 1.97
N GLN A 34 6.55 -1.08 2.51
CA GLN A 34 7.27 -2.05 3.31
C GLN A 34 6.48 -2.42 4.56
N THR A 35 5.91 -1.42 5.24
CA THR A 35 5.11 -1.69 6.41
C THR A 35 3.90 -2.54 6.06
N LEU A 36 3.28 -2.23 4.93
CA LEU A 36 2.10 -2.94 4.50
C LEU A 36 2.42 -4.40 4.21
N VAL A 37 3.46 -4.66 3.42
CA VAL A 37 3.76 -6.04 3.05
C VAL A 37 4.31 -6.82 4.23
N ASP A 38 4.95 -6.16 5.17
CA ASP A 38 5.42 -6.84 6.36
C ASP A 38 4.26 -7.30 7.22
N SER A 39 3.10 -6.68 7.08
CA SER A 39 1.93 -7.07 7.83
C SER A 39 1.13 -8.19 7.17
N LEU A 40 1.50 -8.56 5.96
CA LEU A 40 0.76 -9.61 5.27
C LEU A 40 1.13 -10.97 5.82
N PRO A 41 0.20 -11.94 5.77
CA PRO A 41 0.51 -13.27 6.24
C PRO A 41 1.63 -13.89 5.42
N GLU A 42 2.37 -14.77 6.08
CA GLU A 42 3.46 -15.44 5.42
C GLU A 42 2.94 -16.22 4.23
N GLY A 43 3.64 -16.16 3.13
CA GLY A 43 3.22 -16.88 1.94
C GLY A 43 2.35 -16.07 1.01
N THR A 44 1.96 -14.87 1.42
CA THR A 44 1.14 -14.02 0.56
C THR A 44 2.00 -13.48 -0.58
N LYS A 45 1.50 -13.61 -1.79
CA LYS A 45 2.18 -13.08 -2.95
C LYS A 45 1.56 -11.74 -3.31
N TRP A 46 2.40 -10.80 -3.64
CA TRP A 46 1.92 -9.45 -3.94
C TRP A 46 2.78 -8.82 -5.03
N THR A 47 2.20 -7.82 -5.68
CA THR A 47 2.91 -7.05 -6.68
C THR A 47 2.56 -5.59 -6.45
N ARG A 48 3.29 -4.72 -7.12
CA ARG A 48 3.02 -3.29 -7.02
C ARG A 48 3.31 -2.66 -8.37
N THR A 49 2.59 -1.56 -8.62
CA THR A 49 2.83 -0.80 -9.84
C THR A 49 4.04 0.09 -9.63
N ILE A 50 4.50 0.73 -10.69
CA ILE A 50 5.57 1.68 -10.52
C ILE A 50 5.01 2.90 -9.79
N CYS A 51 5.91 3.57 -9.09
CA CYS A 51 5.53 4.77 -8.36
C CYS A 51 5.28 5.89 -9.34
N GLN A 52 4.08 6.44 -9.33
CA GLN A 52 3.70 7.49 -10.25
C GLN A 52 3.67 8.83 -9.54
N TYR A 53 4.06 9.86 -10.25
CA TYR A 53 4.06 11.20 -9.69
C TYR A 53 2.88 11.98 -10.24
N HIS A 54 2.18 12.67 -9.37
CA HIS A 54 1.03 13.47 -9.74
C HIS A 54 1.37 14.94 -9.51
N PRO A 55 1.70 15.68 -10.55
CA PRO A 55 2.09 17.06 -10.37
C PRO A 55 0.95 17.96 -9.86
N ASP A 56 -0.27 17.55 -10.10
CA ASP A 56 -1.41 18.34 -9.63
C ASP A 56 -1.40 18.50 -8.13
N THR A 57 -1.06 17.45 -7.43
CA THR A 57 -1.08 17.45 -5.98
C THR A 57 0.31 17.34 -5.39
N PHE A 58 1.33 17.29 -6.25
CA PHE A 58 2.72 17.14 -5.80
C PHE A 58 2.84 15.92 -4.91
N SER A 59 2.27 14.82 -5.35
CA SER A 59 2.30 13.61 -4.55
C SER A 59 2.67 12.43 -5.43
N PHE A 60 3.03 11.32 -4.77
CA PHE A 60 3.35 10.09 -5.46
C PHE A 60 2.29 9.06 -5.12
N GLU A 61 2.10 8.12 -6.00
CA GLU A 61 1.06 7.11 -5.84
C GLU A 61 1.56 5.77 -6.31
N GLN A 62 1.20 4.72 -5.59
CA GLN A 62 1.58 3.37 -5.98
C GLN A 62 0.49 2.42 -5.53
N THR A 63 0.12 1.47 -6.35
CA THR A 63 -0.92 0.51 -6.02
C THR A 63 -0.27 -0.84 -5.72
N VAL A 64 -0.65 -1.43 -4.60
CA VAL A 64 -0.17 -2.75 -4.20
C VAL A 64 -1.33 -3.72 -4.37
N THR A 65 -1.06 -4.87 -4.97
CA THR A 65 -2.08 -5.87 -5.23
C THR A 65 -1.58 -7.21 -4.72
N ILE A 66 -2.44 -7.97 -4.09
CA ILE A 66 -2.06 -9.32 -3.68
C ILE A 66 -2.67 -10.31 -4.66
N THR A 67 -1.99 -11.44 -4.80
CA THR A 67 -2.45 -12.49 -5.70
C THR A 67 -3.22 -13.50 -4.87
N LYS A 68 -4.50 -13.66 -5.21
CA LYS A 68 -5.28 -14.63 -4.51
C LYS A 68 -5.41 -15.85 -5.34
N LYS A 69 -5.28 -16.96 -4.73
CA LYS A 69 -5.41 -18.17 -5.50
C LYS A 69 -6.79 -18.66 -5.56
#